data_76690b38395b84c9fbce5415d806bc13
#
_entry.id   76690b38395b84c9fbce5415d806bc13
#
_cell.length_a   1.000
_cell.length_b   1.000
_cell.length_c   1.000
_cell.angle_alpha   90.00
_cell.angle_beta   90.00
_cell.angle_gamma   90.00
#
_symmetry.space_group_name_H-M   'P 1'
#
loop_
_entity.id
_entity.type
_entity.pdbx_description
1 polymer ?
#
loop_
_entity_poly.entity_id
_entity_poly.type
_entity_poly.pdbx_seq_one_letter_code
_entity_poly.pdbx_strand_id
1 'polypeptide(L)'
;MTKTLICLLVAGTLPGLAVANSTSDQIKAMQAQLDAMQKEVKSLKSELAAKPASKSQPAAKAAVVAPVVDASSPDYGNAPAQITNDEVTQMKQQMANQQLKVDSLTDAANTGPIAGLSITGYIDPTYIYNRSAGTSSFLFANHDNAYNYFNSTFGDVYLDIKKTFGVGPMAPSFEVTLMPNRGAGMYLMNEHSDSGLNILNTAVATVPLTNTTAFVAGLMPALGGYEYQPSNQMLTLTHNMLYDFSDPGSYIGAGVNYLGDHWAWKFLLGNEQLRTNGSVTQTGVNALGDPITTSNKMPTFSARVDYLHGSQLDIGGSFNIGRQTLPSGVNPATGTVVYGSGGQAPSAYGTFFFSEMDATYQLADVQYNAELDYGQQQHAAFNGGLAQWYGFSMLAHRKFTMPVVGHMGVTARYDLLVDSKNGGGGGGIGLNGNGMDPYNGFGIDSNCLENSKANGGAGFECKGATRQDIALDLLFYPTQQIIVKLEYRHDWANNRVFLRDDGSYSKSNDLLAAQFIYSF
;
A
#
# COMPACT_ATOMS: atom_id res chain seq x y z
N MET A 1 33.51 28.75 -33.88
CA MET A 1 32.11 29.16 -33.94
C MET A 1 31.45 28.74 -32.61
N THR A 2 31.43 29.64 -31.69
CA THR A 2 30.95 29.56 -30.34
C THR A 2 29.43 29.69 -30.32
N LYS A 3 28.70 28.73 -29.77
CA LYS A 3 27.27 28.89 -29.43
C LYS A 3 27.13 28.85 -27.93
N THR A 4 26.89 30.00 -27.41
CA THR A 4 26.61 30.33 -26.01
C THR A 4 25.25 29.76 -25.63
N LEU A 5 25.23 28.91 -24.62
CA LEU A 5 23.99 28.39 -23.96
C LEU A 5 23.61 29.37 -22.86
N ILE A 6 22.50 30.06 -23.03
CA ILE A 6 21.95 31.00 -22.05
C ILE A 6 21.25 30.16 -20.95
N CYS A 7 21.87 30.10 -19.77
CA CYS A 7 21.19 29.67 -18.53
C CYS A 7 20.35 30.85 -18.01
N LEU A 8 19.06 30.73 -18.07
CA LEU A 8 18.15 31.66 -17.39
C LEU A 8 18.04 31.25 -15.91
N LEU A 9 18.81 31.92 -15.07
CA LEU A 9 18.64 31.89 -13.62
C LEU A 9 17.47 32.81 -13.26
N VAL A 10 16.32 32.24 -12.95
CA VAL A 10 15.22 32.98 -12.30
C VAL A 10 15.53 32.97 -10.80
N ALA A 11 16.21 33.99 -10.36
CA ALA A 11 16.32 34.33 -8.94
C ALA A 11 15.01 34.99 -8.51
N GLY A 12 14.03 34.19 -8.09
CA GLY A 12 12.84 34.66 -7.39
C GLY A 12 13.23 35.06 -5.96
N THR A 13 13.26 36.36 -5.70
CA THR A 13 13.39 36.93 -4.36
C THR A 13 12.21 36.48 -3.51
N LEU A 14 12.46 35.59 -2.56
CA LEU A 14 11.52 35.29 -1.47
C LEU A 14 11.38 36.56 -0.62
N PRO A 15 10.14 37.06 -0.39
CA PRO A 15 9.93 38.07 0.64
C PRO A 15 10.19 37.43 2.00
N GLY A 16 10.91 38.17 2.84
CA GLY A 16 11.43 37.74 4.11
C GLY A 16 10.39 37.05 4.99
N LEU A 17 10.82 35.98 5.60
CA LEU A 17 10.20 35.35 6.75
C LEU A 17 9.98 36.40 7.84
N ALA A 18 8.78 36.93 7.93
CA ALA A 18 8.32 37.63 9.13
C ALA A 18 8.21 36.59 10.24
N VAL A 19 9.04 36.79 11.22
CA VAL A 19 9.21 36.05 12.47
C VAL A 19 7.85 35.70 13.08
N ALA A 20 7.78 34.49 13.57
CA ALA A 20 6.78 33.89 14.42
C ALA A 20 6.06 34.89 15.33
N ASN A 21 4.80 35.15 15.00
CA ASN A 21 3.87 35.65 16.00
C ASN A 21 3.65 34.54 17.00
N SER A 22 3.95 34.81 18.27
CA SER A 22 3.91 33.83 19.34
C SER A 22 2.53 33.17 19.37
N THR A 23 2.48 31.90 19.74
CA THR A 23 1.25 31.12 20.00
C THR A 23 0.26 31.90 20.88
N SER A 24 0.75 32.80 21.72
CA SER A 24 0.00 33.74 22.55
C SER A 24 -0.83 34.73 21.74
N ASP A 25 -0.34 35.24 20.61
CA ASP A 25 -1.07 36.22 19.80
C ASP A 25 -2.15 35.55 18.93
N GLN A 26 -1.91 34.31 18.52
CA GLN A 26 -2.94 33.47 17.87
C GLN A 26 -4.06 33.08 18.83
N ILE A 27 -3.74 32.76 20.09
CA ILE A 27 -4.74 32.48 21.13
C ILE A 27 -5.56 33.72 21.45
N LYS A 28 -4.94 34.92 21.53
CA LYS A 28 -5.67 36.18 21.73
C LYS A 28 -6.58 36.53 20.56
N ALA A 29 -6.15 36.26 19.32
CA ALA A 29 -6.97 36.48 18.13
C ALA A 29 -8.18 35.54 18.11
N MET A 30 -8.01 34.26 18.44
CA MET A 30 -9.10 33.30 18.59
C MET A 30 -10.05 33.66 19.74
N GLN A 31 -9.56 34.12 20.88
CA GLN A 31 -10.39 34.59 21.98
C GLN A 31 -11.23 35.81 21.59
N ALA A 32 -10.64 36.76 20.85
CA ALA A 32 -11.37 37.93 20.34
C ALA A 32 -12.49 37.54 19.34
N GLN A 33 -12.25 36.52 18.49
CA GLN A 33 -13.28 35.99 17.59
C GLN A 33 -14.39 35.28 18.35
N LEU A 34 -14.07 34.54 19.40
CA LEU A 34 -15.04 33.85 20.26
C LEU A 34 -15.92 34.83 21.00
N ASP A 35 -15.36 35.93 21.52
CA ASP A 35 -16.12 37.02 22.18
C ASP A 35 -17.01 37.75 21.20
N ALA A 36 -16.57 37.96 19.96
CA ALA A 36 -17.39 38.57 18.89
C ALA A 36 -18.59 37.69 18.54
N MET A 37 -18.37 36.38 18.33
CA MET A 37 -19.45 35.42 18.09
C MET A 37 -20.44 35.32 19.26
N GLN A 38 -19.97 35.34 20.49
CA GLN A 38 -20.86 35.35 21.68
C GLN A 38 -21.74 36.60 21.75
N LYS A 39 -21.19 37.74 21.32
CA LYS A 39 -21.93 39.00 21.26
C LYS A 39 -23.02 38.98 20.20
N GLU A 40 -22.71 38.37 19.06
CA GLU A 40 -23.66 38.21 17.93
C GLU A 40 -24.80 37.25 18.29
N VAL A 41 -24.50 36.11 18.91
CA VAL A 41 -25.49 35.16 19.42
C VAL A 41 -26.40 35.82 20.47
N LYS A 42 -25.85 36.70 21.32
CA LYS A 42 -26.62 37.42 22.33
C LYS A 42 -27.55 38.47 21.70
N SER A 43 -27.08 39.13 20.64
CA SER A 43 -27.87 40.06 19.83
C SER A 43 -29.04 39.36 19.13
N LEU A 44 -28.77 38.25 18.44
CA LEU A 44 -29.78 37.42 17.78
C LEU A 44 -30.83 36.87 18.76
N LYS A 45 -30.39 36.50 19.96
CA LYS A 45 -31.28 36.01 21.02
C LYS A 45 -32.19 37.12 21.55
N SER A 46 -31.71 38.38 21.61
CA SER A 46 -32.52 39.54 22.01
C SER A 46 -33.48 39.96 20.90
N GLU A 47 -33.12 39.86 19.62
CA GLU A 47 -34.03 40.11 18.48
C GLU A 47 -35.15 39.05 18.39
N LEU A 48 -34.83 37.78 18.67
CA LEU A 48 -35.85 36.72 18.72
C LEU A 48 -36.84 36.92 19.85
N ALA A 49 -36.36 37.42 21.00
CA ALA A 49 -37.22 37.73 22.14
C ALA A 49 -38.07 39.00 21.96
N ALA A 50 -37.68 39.92 21.03
CA ALA A 50 -38.37 41.16 20.76
C ALA A 50 -39.43 41.04 19.66
N LYS A 51 -39.54 39.90 18.96
CA LYS A 51 -40.62 39.69 17.97
C LYS A 51 -41.92 39.38 18.68
N PRO A 52 -42.97 40.25 18.56
CA PRO A 52 -44.26 39.99 19.18
C PRO A 52 -44.91 38.75 18.55
N ALA A 53 -45.41 37.86 19.40
CA ALA A 53 -46.14 36.67 19.00
C ALA A 53 -47.32 37.06 18.10
N SER A 54 -47.27 36.70 16.83
CA SER A 54 -48.37 36.83 15.88
C SER A 54 -49.53 35.97 16.41
N LYS A 55 -50.66 36.62 16.70
CA LYS A 55 -51.89 35.97 17.12
C LYS A 55 -52.33 34.97 16.04
N SER A 56 -52.31 33.70 16.37
CA SER A 56 -52.87 32.60 15.58
C SER A 56 -54.38 32.76 15.49
N GLN A 57 -54.90 32.91 14.27
CA GLN A 57 -56.30 32.80 13.92
C GLN A 57 -56.77 31.34 14.13
N PRO A 58 -57.96 31.11 14.72
CA PRO A 58 -58.41 29.75 15.00
C PRO A 58 -58.77 29.02 13.71
N ALA A 59 -58.08 27.93 13.43
CA ALA A 59 -58.39 27.01 12.34
C ALA A 59 -59.69 26.25 12.65
N ALA A 60 -60.59 26.20 11.68
CA ALA A 60 -61.85 25.47 11.72
C ALA A 60 -61.65 23.99 12.09
N LYS A 61 -62.44 23.49 13.04
CA LYS A 61 -62.51 22.10 13.43
C LYS A 61 -63.00 21.26 12.24
N ALA A 62 -62.15 20.50 11.62
CA ALA A 62 -62.50 19.33 10.84
C ALA A 62 -62.81 18.20 11.82
N ALA A 63 -64.03 17.72 11.82
CA ALA A 63 -64.46 16.58 12.61
C ALA A 63 -63.79 15.33 12.07
N VAL A 64 -62.83 14.80 12.79
CA VAL A 64 -62.27 13.48 12.55
C VAL A 64 -63.24 12.46 13.17
N VAL A 65 -63.94 11.71 12.32
CA VAL A 65 -64.67 10.51 12.73
C VAL A 65 -63.68 9.47 13.21
N ALA A 66 -63.64 9.27 14.51
CA ALA A 66 -62.83 8.21 15.08
C ALA A 66 -63.43 6.83 14.66
N PRO A 67 -62.66 5.88 14.21
CA PRO A 67 -63.15 4.53 14.01
C PRO A 67 -63.52 3.93 15.37
N VAL A 68 -64.75 3.40 15.47
CA VAL A 68 -65.20 2.62 16.63
C VAL A 68 -64.42 1.33 16.65
N VAL A 69 -63.52 1.20 17.61
CA VAL A 69 -62.74 -0.04 17.81
C VAL A 69 -63.49 -0.90 18.81
N ASP A 70 -63.81 -2.12 18.37
CA ASP A 70 -64.48 -3.14 19.16
C ASP A 70 -63.61 -3.59 20.34
N ALA A 71 -64.09 -3.38 21.56
CA ALA A 71 -63.35 -3.61 22.82
C ALA A 71 -63.18 -5.11 23.17
N SER A 72 -63.49 -6.04 22.27
CA SER A 72 -63.42 -7.48 22.51
C SER A 72 -62.18 -8.18 21.92
N SER A 73 -61.20 -7.46 21.38
CA SER A 73 -59.99 -8.06 20.79
C SER A 73 -58.87 -8.19 21.84
N PRO A 74 -58.20 -9.36 21.95
CA PRO A 74 -57.11 -9.57 22.93
C PRO A 74 -55.82 -8.79 22.69
N ASP A 75 -55.76 -7.99 21.63
CA ASP A 75 -54.53 -7.28 21.20
C ASP A 75 -54.40 -5.83 21.69
N TYR A 76 -55.20 -5.41 22.69
CA TYR A 76 -55.18 -4.03 23.20
C TYR A 76 -53.93 -3.64 23.99
N GLY A 77 -53.00 -4.56 24.22
CA GLY A 77 -51.75 -4.28 24.96
C GLY A 77 -50.55 -3.82 24.15
N ASN A 78 -50.57 -3.91 22.81
CA ASN A 78 -49.41 -3.71 21.93
C ASN A 78 -49.63 -2.69 20.79
N ALA A 79 -50.55 -1.75 20.93
CA ALA A 79 -50.62 -0.65 19.98
C ALA A 79 -49.31 0.17 20.07
N PRO A 80 -48.61 0.39 18.92
CA PRO A 80 -47.39 1.23 18.95
C PRO A 80 -47.75 2.60 19.48
N ALA A 81 -46.94 3.12 20.41
CA ALA A 81 -47.13 4.42 21.00
C ALA A 81 -47.35 5.44 19.88
N GLN A 82 -48.50 6.13 19.89
CA GLN A 82 -48.75 7.18 18.89
C GLN A 82 -47.78 8.32 19.13
N ILE A 83 -46.92 8.58 18.14
CA ILE A 83 -45.99 9.71 18.16
C ILE A 83 -46.82 11.00 18.25
N THR A 84 -46.60 11.79 19.27
CA THR A 84 -47.32 13.05 19.49
C THR A 84 -46.81 14.13 18.51
N ASN A 85 -47.66 15.13 18.20
CA ASN A 85 -47.25 16.24 17.37
C ASN A 85 -46.05 17.03 17.94
N ASP A 86 -45.90 16.99 19.27
CA ASP A 86 -44.75 17.61 19.95
C ASP A 86 -43.45 16.82 19.72
N GLU A 87 -43.51 15.50 19.74
CA GLU A 87 -42.36 14.64 19.42
C GLU A 87 -41.95 14.77 17.95
N VAL A 88 -42.92 14.87 17.03
CA VAL A 88 -42.65 15.15 15.60
C VAL A 88 -42.01 16.52 15.41
N THR A 89 -42.45 17.52 16.17
CA THR A 89 -41.86 18.87 16.12
C THR A 89 -40.45 18.89 16.70
N GLN A 90 -40.20 18.17 17.81
CA GLN A 90 -38.87 18.02 18.39
C GLN A 90 -37.91 17.26 17.44
N MET A 91 -38.36 16.18 16.80
CA MET A 91 -37.57 15.47 15.81
C MET A 91 -37.23 16.35 14.61
N LYS A 92 -38.17 17.14 14.10
CA LYS A 92 -37.92 18.10 13.01
C LYS A 92 -36.88 19.16 13.41
N GLN A 93 -36.95 19.67 14.65
CA GLN A 93 -35.97 20.63 15.17
C GLN A 93 -34.58 19.97 15.34
N GLN A 94 -34.52 18.73 15.82
CA GLN A 94 -33.26 17.99 15.91
C GLN A 94 -32.64 17.74 14.53
N MET A 95 -33.44 17.31 13.56
CA MET A 95 -32.97 17.11 12.18
C MET A 95 -32.49 18.43 11.55
N ALA A 96 -33.22 19.54 11.75
CA ALA A 96 -32.77 20.84 11.26
C ALA A 96 -31.45 21.30 11.90
N ASN A 97 -31.28 21.07 13.21
CA ASN A 97 -30.04 21.37 13.91
C ASN A 97 -28.88 20.47 13.46
N GLN A 98 -29.14 19.19 13.19
CA GLN A 98 -28.14 18.28 12.63
C GLN A 98 -27.76 18.70 11.21
N GLN A 99 -28.72 19.08 10.38
CA GLN A 99 -28.46 19.58 9.03
C GLN A 99 -27.59 20.85 9.05
N LEU A 100 -27.92 21.82 9.89
CA LEU A 100 -27.10 23.02 10.07
C LEU A 100 -25.67 22.71 10.50
N LYS A 101 -25.51 21.71 11.38
CA LYS A 101 -24.18 21.27 11.80
C LYS A 101 -23.43 20.58 10.67
N VAL A 102 -24.10 19.74 9.89
CA VAL A 102 -23.52 19.11 8.68
C VAL A 102 -23.14 20.17 7.65
N ASP A 103 -24.01 21.14 7.39
CA ASP A 103 -23.75 22.21 6.44
C ASP A 103 -22.55 23.08 6.89
N SER A 104 -22.48 23.42 8.18
CA SER A 104 -21.34 24.18 8.72
C SER A 104 -20.02 23.42 8.68
N LEU A 105 -20.04 22.12 8.92
CA LEU A 105 -18.86 21.24 8.78
C LEU A 105 -18.46 21.10 7.31
N THR A 106 -19.42 20.98 6.42
CA THR A 106 -19.20 20.91 4.97
C THR A 106 -18.60 22.22 4.44
N ASP A 107 -19.12 23.38 4.89
CA ASP A 107 -18.54 24.67 4.54
C ASP A 107 -17.12 24.85 5.07
N ALA A 108 -16.85 24.45 6.31
CA ALA A 108 -15.52 24.47 6.88
C ALA A 108 -14.56 23.52 6.14
N ALA A 109 -15.03 22.33 5.75
CA ALA A 109 -14.26 21.38 4.97
C ALA A 109 -13.98 21.87 3.54
N ASN A 110 -14.88 22.67 2.95
CA ASN A 110 -14.75 23.14 1.57
C ASN A 110 -14.05 24.50 1.41
N THR A 111 -14.01 25.33 2.45
CA THR A 111 -13.50 26.71 2.35
C THR A 111 -12.39 27.04 3.35
N GLY A 112 -12.20 26.22 4.39
CA GLY A 112 -11.18 26.43 5.42
C GLY A 112 -9.78 25.94 5.02
N PRO A 113 -8.78 26.08 5.90
CA PRO A 113 -7.41 25.58 5.68
C PRO A 113 -7.32 24.05 5.52
N ILE A 114 -8.36 23.33 5.96
CA ILE A 114 -8.51 21.88 5.79
C ILE A 114 -9.31 21.49 4.54
N ALA A 115 -9.77 22.47 3.75
CA ALA A 115 -10.53 22.21 2.52
C ALA A 115 -9.80 21.22 1.61
N GLY A 116 -10.47 20.14 1.19
CA GLY A 116 -9.88 19.10 0.37
C GLY A 116 -8.83 18.20 1.08
N LEU A 117 -8.70 18.28 2.42
CA LEU A 117 -7.90 17.36 3.21
C LEU A 117 -8.72 16.12 3.56
N SER A 118 -8.19 14.95 3.21
CA SER A 118 -8.71 13.64 3.64
C SER A 118 -7.64 12.94 4.45
N ILE A 119 -8.01 12.37 5.57
CA ILE A 119 -7.16 11.54 6.41
C ILE A 119 -7.91 10.26 6.68
N THR A 120 -7.34 9.15 6.22
CA THR A 120 -7.87 7.80 6.43
C THR A 120 -6.75 6.88 6.89
N GLY A 121 -7.10 5.74 7.43
CA GLY A 121 -6.09 4.82 7.88
C GLY A 121 -6.66 3.54 8.48
N TYR A 122 -5.77 2.69 8.94
CA TYR A 122 -6.13 1.51 9.70
C TYR A 122 -5.00 1.08 10.65
N ILE A 123 -5.37 0.21 11.59
CA ILE A 123 -4.46 -0.60 12.39
C ILE A 123 -4.82 -2.06 12.17
N ASP A 124 -3.82 -2.95 12.12
CA ASP A 124 -4.04 -4.37 11.85
C ASP A 124 -3.17 -5.33 12.69
N PRO A 125 -3.25 -5.30 14.03
CA PRO A 125 -2.53 -6.25 14.85
C PRO A 125 -2.79 -7.68 14.38
N THR A 126 -1.70 -8.43 14.16
CA THR A 126 -1.73 -9.74 13.54
C THR A 126 -1.00 -10.76 14.41
N TYR A 127 -1.61 -11.92 14.64
CA TYR A 127 -0.96 -13.06 15.23
C TYR A 127 -0.52 -14.04 14.15
N ILE A 128 0.73 -14.52 14.20
CA ILE A 128 1.25 -15.54 13.28
C ILE A 128 1.91 -16.65 14.07
N TYR A 129 1.61 -17.89 13.68
CA TYR A 129 2.37 -19.08 14.01
C TYR A 129 3.06 -19.59 12.75
N ASN A 130 4.40 -19.74 12.81
CA ASN A 130 5.24 -20.29 11.75
C ASN A 130 5.82 -21.63 12.22
N ARG A 131 5.38 -22.72 11.58
CA ARG A 131 5.75 -24.08 11.98
C ARG A 131 7.23 -24.35 11.78
N SER A 132 7.82 -23.98 10.64
CA SER A 132 9.23 -24.26 10.37
C SER A 132 10.14 -23.52 11.32
N ALA A 133 9.88 -22.25 11.57
CA ALA A 133 10.66 -21.46 12.51
C ALA A 133 10.39 -21.80 13.98
N GLY A 134 9.36 -22.62 14.29
CA GLY A 134 8.96 -22.92 15.67
C GLY A 134 8.53 -21.68 16.45
N THR A 135 8.08 -20.62 15.77
CA THR A 135 7.80 -19.32 16.36
C THR A 135 6.33 -18.96 16.29
N SER A 136 5.85 -18.22 17.28
CA SER A 136 4.54 -17.59 17.24
C SER A 136 4.60 -16.25 17.96
N SER A 137 3.97 -15.22 17.38
CA SER A 137 3.98 -13.89 17.98
C SER A 137 2.81 -13.04 17.49
N PHE A 138 2.46 -12.04 18.30
CA PHE A 138 1.68 -10.90 17.83
C PHE A 138 2.62 -9.89 17.19
N LEU A 139 2.30 -9.52 15.95
CA LEU A 139 3.01 -8.50 15.19
C LEU A 139 2.18 -7.23 15.19
N PHE A 140 2.80 -6.13 15.62
CA PHE A 140 2.21 -4.80 15.55
C PHE A 140 3.33 -3.76 15.59
N ALA A 141 3.64 -3.20 14.44
CA ALA A 141 4.72 -2.23 14.24
C ALA A 141 6.14 -2.72 14.65
N ASN A 142 6.30 -3.99 15.00
CA ASN A 142 7.57 -4.56 15.50
C ASN A 142 8.17 -5.65 14.59
N HIS A 143 7.42 -6.27 13.71
CA HIS A 143 7.90 -7.25 12.72
C HIS A 143 8.94 -8.26 13.19
N ASP A 144 8.83 -8.74 14.43
CA ASP A 144 9.71 -9.75 14.98
C ASP A 144 9.56 -11.07 14.21
N ASN A 145 10.62 -11.84 14.18
CA ASN A 145 10.98 -13.06 13.44
C ASN A 145 9.92 -14.18 13.28
N ALA A 146 8.65 -13.95 13.57
CA ALA A 146 7.60 -14.95 13.37
C ALA A 146 7.25 -15.17 11.90
N TYR A 147 7.44 -14.14 11.07
CA TYR A 147 7.22 -14.16 9.63
C TYR A 147 8.31 -13.37 8.93
N ASN A 148 9.04 -14.01 8.03
CA ASN A 148 10.25 -13.46 7.43
C ASN A 148 10.10 -13.11 5.94
N TYR A 149 8.91 -13.18 5.37
CA TYR A 149 8.70 -12.84 3.97
C TYR A 149 8.82 -11.34 3.76
N PHE A 150 9.64 -10.96 2.77
CA PHE A 150 10.30 -9.67 2.70
C PHE A 150 9.36 -8.46 2.57
N ASN A 151 8.33 -8.54 1.73
CA ASN A 151 7.44 -7.41 1.44
C ASN A 151 6.08 -7.50 2.12
N SER A 152 5.86 -8.48 2.97
CA SER A 152 4.58 -8.65 3.63
C SER A 152 4.24 -7.50 4.55
N THR A 153 3.09 -6.91 4.33
CA THR A 153 2.57 -5.76 5.06
C THR A 153 1.37 -6.21 5.88
N PHE A 154 1.61 -6.51 7.15
CA PHE A 154 0.57 -6.79 8.15
C PHE A 154 1.12 -6.56 9.56
N GLY A 155 0.25 -6.29 10.51
CA GLY A 155 0.62 -5.89 11.86
C GLY A 155 1.10 -4.44 11.89
N ASP A 156 0.50 -3.55 11.11
CA ASP A 156 0.95 -2.19 10.88
C ASP A 156 -0.02 -1.12 11.39
N VAL A 157 0.44 0.10 11.35
CA VAL A 157 -0.36 1.32 11.38
C VAL A 157 -0.23 1.97 10.02
N TYR A 158 -1.32 2.10 9.30
CA TYR A 158 -1.36 2.78 8.01
C TYR A 158 -2.10 4.10 8.12
N LEU A 159 -1.53 5.15 7.57
CA LEU A 159 -2.14 6.48 7.50
C LEU A 159 -1.99 7.03 6.09
N ASP A 160 -3.11 7.41 5.50
CA ASP A 160 -3.19 8.10 4.20
C ASP A 160 -3.66 9.53 4.42
N ILE A 161 -2.85 10.48 3.98
CA ILE A 161 -3.09 11.92 4.06
C ILE A 161 -3.10 12.47 2.64
N LYS A 162 -4.27 12.86 2.16
CA LYS A 162 -4.44 13.44 0.83
C LYS A 162 -4.96 14.86 0.91
N LYS A 163 -4.30 15.78 0.20
CA LYS A 163 -4.72 17.18 0.04
C LYS A 163 -5.02 17.46 -1.43
N THR A 164 -6.27 17.83 -1.72
CA THR A 164 -6.70 18.34 -3.02
C THR A 164 -6.77 19.87 -2.97
N PHE A 165 -6.18 20.54 -3.96
CA PHE A 165 -6.07 22.00 -4.01
C PHE A 165 -7.10 22.57 -5.00
N GLY A 166 -8.29 22.88 -4.51
CA GLY A 166 -9.41 23.35 -5.31
C GLY A 166 -10.49 22.29 -5.49
N VAL A 167 -11.40 22.54 -6.42
CA VAL A 167 -12.55 21.68 -6.74
C VAL A 167 -12.57 21.33 -8.22
N GLY A 168 -13.15 20.17 -8.54
CA GLY A 168 -13.31 19.69 -9.91
C GLY A 168 -12.14 18.82 -10.41
N PRO A 169 -12.27 18.29 -11.64
CA PRO A 169 -11.36 17.29 -12.18
C PRO A 169 -9.93 17.81 -12.47
N MET A 170 -9.77 19.13 -12.54
CA MET A 170 -8.48 19.79 -12.77
C MET A 170 -7.78 20.22 -11.48
N ALA A 171 -8.28 19.83 -10.31
CA ALA A 171 -7.67 20.18 -9.03
C ALA A 171 -6.42 19.30 -8.79
N PRO A 172 -5.23 19.91 -8.61
CA PRO A 172 -4.05 19.14 -8.26
C PRO A 172 -4.15 18.56 -6.85
N SER A 173 -3.45 17.48 -6.59
CA SER A 173 -3.42 16.83 -5.28
C SER A 173 -2.02 16.42 -4.87
N PHE A 174 -1.84 16.30 -3.56
CA PHE A 174 -0.68 15.69 -2.94
C PHE A 174 -1.16 14.64 -1.95
N GLU A 175 -0.57 13.45 -2.01
CA GLU A 175 -0.93 12.30 -1.19
C GLU A 175 0.33 11.72 -0.55
N VAL A 176 0.27 11.48 0.74
CA VAL A 176 1.34 10.86 1.52
C VAL A 176 0.76 9.70 2.29
N THR A 177 1.33 8.52 2.10
CA THR A 177 1.01 7.36 2.92
C THR A 177 2.15 7.03 3.87
N LEU A 178 1.79 6.77 5.12
CA LEU A 178 2.72 6.43 6.19
C LEU A 178 2.45 5.01 6.66
N MET A 179 3.51 4.21 6.76
CA MET A 179 3.47 2.83 7.26
C MET A 179 4.78 2.54 7.99
N PRO A 180 4.81 2.54 9.31
CA PRO A 180 6.03 2.30 10.08
C PRO A 180 6.67 0.95 9.76
N ASN A 181 7.98 0.97 9.54
CA ASN A 181 8.83 -0.19 9.29
C ASN A 181 8.54 -1.04 8.03
N ARG A 182 7.62 -0.57 7.16
CA ARG A 182 7.21 -1.31 5.95
C ARG A 182 7.20 -0.48 4.68
N GLY A 183 7.42 0.81 4.78
CA GLY A 183 7.40 1.69 3.62
C GLY A 183 8.58 1.45 2.68
N ALA A 184 8.37 1.64 1.39
CA ALA A 184 9.46 1.69 0.41
C ALA A 184 10.44 2.86 0.66
N GLY A 185 10.00 3.86 1.39
CA GLY A 185 10.82 4.94 1.94
C GLY A 185 11.88 4.49 2.96
N MET A 186 11.84 3.22 3.35
CA MET A 186 12.82 2.57 4.22
C MET A 186 14.26 2.91 3.85
N TYR A 187 14.59 2.89 2.57
CA TYR A 187 15.94 3.20 2.10
C TYR A 187 16.26 4.70 2.05
N LEU A 188 15.23 5.55 2.01
CA LEU A 188 15.41 7.00 1.95
C LEU A 188 15.63 7.65 3.32
N MET A 189 15.03 7.07 4.36
CA MET A 189 15.06 7.65 5.71
C MET A 189 16.11 7.01 6.61
N ASN A 190 16.70 5.89 6.20
CA ASN A 190 17.59 5.09 7.05
C ASN A 190 19.08 5.23 6.72
N GLU A 191 19.47 6.05 5.75
CA GLU A 191 20.88 6.16 5.37
C GLU A 191 21.81 6.62 6.52
N HIS A 192 21.27 7.23 7.58
CA HIS A 192 22.08 7.81 8.66
C HIS A 192 21.42 7.82 10.05
N SER A 193 20.31 7.15 10.28
CA SER A 193 19.68 7.17 11.60
C SER A 193 19.73 5.81 12.30
N ASP A 194 20.41 5.77 13.43
CA ASP A 194 20.41 4.62 14.35
C ASP A 194 19.03 4.29 14.93
N SER A 195 18.01 5.11 14.65
CA SER A 195 16.65 4.94 15.17
C SER A 195 15.69 4.16 14.27
N GLY A 196 16.07 3.86 13.03
CA GLY A 196 15.41 2.87 12.17
C GLY A 196 13.92 3.06 11.85
N LEU A 197 13.33 4.22 12.13
CA LEU A 197 11.91 4.47 11.86
C LEU A 197 11.69 4.92 10.42
N ASN A 198 11.40 3.96 9.57
CA ASN A 198 10.96 4.18 8.20
C ASN A 198 9.44 4.25 8.20
N ILE A 199 8.89 5.44 8.02
CA ILE A 199 7.46 5.66 8.08
C ILE A 199 6.84 6.04 6.74
N LEU A 200 7.65 6.61 5.81
CA LEU A 200 7.16 7.05 4.52
C LEU A 200 6.99 5.87 3.57
N ASN A 201 5.75 5.57 3.18
CA ASN A 201 5.44 4.55 2.20
C ASN A 201 5.36 5.12 0.78
N THR A 202 4.52 6.13 0.56
CA THR A 202 4.44 6.88 -0.70
C THR A 202 4.33 8.37 -0.45
N ALA A 203 4.72 9.18 -1.45
CA ALA A 203 4.53 10.63 -1.44
C ALA A 203 4.41 11.11 -2.88
N VAL A 204 3.19 11.38 -3.34
CA VAL A 204 2.87 11.60 -4.75
C VAL A 204 2.19 12.93 -4.95
N ALA A 205 2.75 13.75 -5.83
CA ALA A 205 2.09 14.93 -6.38
C ALA A 205 1.40 14.56 -7.70
N THR A 206 0.13 14.91 -7.84
CA THR A 206 -0.67 14.69 -9.05
C THR A 206 -1.15 16.02 -9.60
N VAL A 207 -0.81 16.33 -10.85
CA VAL A 207 -1.22 17.54 -11.54
C VAL A 207 -2.02 17.15 -12.78
N PRO A 208 -3.36 17.33 -12.77
CA PRO A 208 -4.18 17.08 -13.96
C PRO A 208 -3.77 17.99 -15.12
N LEU A 209 -3.56 17.40 -16.29
CA LEU A 209 -3.29 18.11 -17.54
C LEU A 209 -4.55 18.26 -18.39
N THR A 210 -5.41 17.26 -18.31
CA THR A 210 -6.75 17.21 -18.91
C THR A 210 -7.69 16.46 -17.97
N ASN A 211 -8.96 16.30 -18.33
CA ASN A 211 -9.90 15.50 -17.54
C ASN A 211 -9.54 14.00 -17.49
N THR A 212 -8.70 13.53 -18.39
CA THR A 212 -8.30 12.11 -18.50
C THR A 212 -6.81 11.88 -18.30
N THR A 213 -6.00 12.93 -18.28
CA THR A 213 -4.54 12.81 -18.23
C THR A 213 -3.98 13.61 -17.06
N ALA A 214 -3.09 13.02 -16.29
CA ALA A 214 -2.40 13.68 -15.18
C ALA A 214 -0.89 13.42 -15.25
N PHE A 215 -0.10 14.43 -14.89
CA PHE A 215 1.29 14.30 -14.56
C PHE A 215 1.41 13.89 -13.09
N VAL A 216 2.30 12.93 -12.79
CA VAL A 216 2.57 12.45 -11.43
C VAL A 216 4.06 12.49 -11.15
N ALA A 217 4.45 12.81 -9.91
CA ALA A 217 5.83 12.81 -9.49
C ALA A 217 5.96 12.55 -8.00
N GLY A 218 7.04 11.89 -7.60
CA GLY A 218 7.35 11.61 -6.20
C GLY A 218 7.80 10.19 -5.95
N LEU A 219 7.52 9.68 -4.77
CA LEU A 219 7.67 8.28 -4.39
C LEU A 219 6.34 7.57 -4.67
N MET A 220 6.31 6.78 -5.71
CA MET A 220 5.11 6.14 -6.27
C MET A 220 5.14 4.63 -6.05
N PRO A 221 3.99 3.95 -5.88
CA PRO A 221 3.93 2.50 -5.83
C PRO A 221 4.34 1.88 -7.17
N ALA A 222 4.66 0.59 -7.15
CA ALA A 222 4.85 -0.20 -8.36
C ALA A 222 3.60 -0.20 -9.26
N LEU A 223 3.81 -0.55 -10.52
CA LEU A 223 2.73 -0.60 -11.51
C LEU A 223 2.22 -2.03 -11.78
N GLY A 224 2.84 -3.06 -11.19
CA GLY A 224 2.53 -4.47 -11.42
C GLY A 224 1.52 -5.04 -10.44
N GLY A 225 0.94 -6.19 -10.83
CA GLY A 225 0.13 -7.05 -10.00
C GLY A 225 -1.31 -6.62 -9.75
N TYR A 226 -2.11 -7.59 -9.32
CA TYR A 226 -3.48 -7.36 -8.88
C TYR A 226 -3.59 -7.08 -7.38
N GLU A 227 -2.56 -7.38 -6.60
CA GLU A 227 -2.59 -7.16 -5.15
C GLU A 227 -2.26 -5.73 -4.75
N TYR A 228 -2.91 -5.30 -3.68
CA TYR A 228 -2.69 -4.00 -3.05
C TYR A 228 -1.86 -4.18 -1.80
N GLN A 229 -0.95 -3.24 -1.54
CA GLN A 229 -0.14 -3.24 -0.33
C GLN A 229 -0.96 -3.14 0.98
N PRO A 230 -1.99 -2.28 1.10
CA PRO A 230 -2.72 -2.12 2.35
C PRO A 230 -3.56 -3.35 2.71
N SER A 231 -3.39 -3.86 3.93
CA SER A 231 -4.08 -5.06 4.44
C SER A 231 -5.62 -4.99 4.33
N ASN A 232 -6.21 -3.82 4.47
CA ASN A 232 -7.66 -3.64 4.39
C ASN A 232 -8.22 -3.75 2.97
N GLN A 233 -7.36 -3.76 1.95
CA GLN A 233 -7.72 -3.94 0.53
C GLN A 233 -7.48 -5.36 0.04
N MET A 234 -6.75 -6.18 0.80
CA MET A 234 -6.42 -7.55 0.44
C MET A 234 -7.55 -8.52 0.80
N LEU A 235 -7.71 -9.54 -0.02
CA LEU A 235 -8.67 -10.65 0.16
C LEU A 235 -8.06 -11.86 0.88
N THR A 236 -6.77 -11.82 1.16
CA THR A 236 -5.98 -12.75 1.96
C THR A 236 -5.33 -12.00 3.12
N LEU A 237 -4.73 -12.67 4.07
CA LEU A 237 -3.93 -12.05 5.11
C LEU A 237 -2.49 -11.83 4.61
N THR A 238 -1.86 -12.85 4.05
CA THR A 238 -0.52 -12.74 3.46
C THR A 238 -0.60 -12.38 1.97
N HIS A 239 0.40 -11.67 1.47
CA HIS A 239 0.54 -11.41 0.04
C HIS A 239 0.82 -12.67 -0.77
N ASN A 240 0.55 -12.62 -2.08
CA ASN A 240 0.97 -13.64 -3.01
C ASN A 240 2.50 -13.65 -3.17
N MET A 241 3.05 -14.76 -3.67
CA MET A 241 4.49 -14.87 -3.86
C MET A 241 5.05 -13.94 -4.94
N LEU A 242 4.24 -13.53 -5.91
CA LEU A 242 4.70 -12.63 -6.98
C LEU A 242 4.89 -11.23 -6.42
N TYR A 243 3.94 -10.73 -5.65
CA TYR A 243 4.04 -9.47 -4.92
C TYR A 243 5.26 -9.44 -3.99
N ASP A 244 5.46 -10.49 -3.19
CA ASP A 244 6.54 -10.54 -2.20
C ASP A 244 7.93 -10.66 -2.84
N PHE A 245 8.08 -11.39 -3.95
CA PHE A 245 9.39 -11.82 -4.44
C PHE A 245 9.69 -11.48 -5.89
N SER A 246 8.70 -11.22 -6.74
CA SER A 246 8.85 -11.03 -8.17
C SER A 246 8.65 -9.59 -8.61
N ASP A 247 7.61 -8.94 -8.08
CA ASP A 247 7.20 -7.61 -8.46
C ASP A 247 8.26 -6.54 -8.23
N PRO A 248 8.30 -5.50 -9.06
CA PRO A 248 9.10 -4.33 -8.79
C PRO A 248 8.66 -3.62 -7.52
N GLY A 249 9.60 -2.96 -6.86
CA GLY A 249 9.31 -2.08 -5.73
C GLY A 249 8.79 -0.70 -6.15
N SER A 250 8.62 0.19 -5.17
CA SER A 250 8.23 1.58 -5.40
C SER A 250 9.27 2.36 -6.21
N TYR A 251 8.85 3.45 -6.84
CA TYR A 251 9.69 4.29 -7.70
C TYR A 251 9.79 5.71 -7.17
N ILE A 252 10.99 6.27 -7.17
CA ILE A 252 11.17 7.72 -7.11
C ILE A 252 11.34 8.23 -8.54
N GLY A 253 10.41 9.05 -8.99
CA GLY A 253 10.45 9.53 -10.37
C GLY A 253 9.28 10.42 -10.75
N ALA A 254 9.01 10.45 -12.05
CA ALA A 254 7.89 11.18 -12.62
C ALA A 254 7.27 10.40 -13.77
N GLY A 255 5.99 10.67 -14.04
CA GLY A 255 5.26 9.95 -15.06
C GLY A 255 4.00 10.65 -15.53
N VAL A 256 3.27 9.96 -16.38
CA VAL A 256 1.99 10.41 -16.88
C VAL A 256 0.99 9.26 -16.77
N ASN A 257 -0.16 9.55 -16.21
CA ASN A 257 -1.30 8.65 -16.13
C ASN A 257 -2.40 9.13 -17.06
N TYR A 258 -3.00 8.20 -17.77
CA TYR A 258 -4.21 8.41 -18.56
C TYR A 258 -5.31 7.46 -18.10
N LEU A 259 -6.52 7.97 -17.95
CA LEU A 259 -7.72 7.19 -17.63
C LEU A 259 -8.86 7.60 -18.56
N GLY A 260 -9.21 6.71 -19.49
CA GLY A 260 -10.38 6.83 -20.35
C GLY A 260 -11.50 5.88 -19.92
N ASP A 261 -12.53 5.74 -20.77
CA ASP A 261 -13.71 4.92 -20.45
C ASP A 261 -13.40 3.42 -20.34
N HIS A 262 -12.49 2.92 -21.17
CA HIS A 262 -12.13 1.49 -21.24
C HIS A 262 -10.62 1.25 -21.12
N TRP A 263 -9.80 2.27 -21.17
CA TRP A 263 -8.36 2.13 -21.16
C TRP A 263 -7.73 3.03 -20.11
N ALA A 264 -6.84 2.46 -19.33
CA ALA A 264 -5.93 3.22 -18.48
C ALA A 264 -4.48 2.93 -18.92
N TRP A 265 -3.65 3.97 -18.90
CA TRP A 265 -2.23 3.91 -19.26
C TRP A 265 -1.43 4.65 -18.22
N LYS A 266 -0.31 4.06 -17.83
CA LYS A 266 0.64 4.68 -16.91
C LYS A 266 2.04 4.55 -17.51
N PHE A 267 2.77 5.64 -17.56
CA PHE A 267 4.17 5.68 -17.99
C PHE A 267 4.99 6.37 -16.91
N LEU A 268 6.11 5.78 -16.53
CA LEU A 268 6.92 6.23 -15.44
C LEU A 268 8.40 6.11 -15.78
N LEU A 269 9.17 7.15 -15.46
CA LEU A 269 10.63 7.14 -15.49
C LEU A 269 11.15 7.46 -14.10
N GLY A 270 11.92 6.56 -13.50
CA GLY A 270 12.38 6.73 -12.14
C GLY A 270 13.40 5.69 -11.69
N ASN A 271 13.76 5.77 -10.42
CA ASN A 271 14.59 4.76 -9.77
C ASN A 271 13.70 3.85 -8.92
N GLU A 272 13.76 2.57 -9.18
CA GLU A 272 13.09 1.58 -8.34
C GLU A 272 13.84 1.41 -7.02
N GLN A 273 13.12 1.50 -5.91
CA GLN A 273 13.73 1.62 -4.58
C GLN A 273 14.41 0.34 -4.09
N LEU A 274 13.90 -0.83 -4.44
CA LEU A 274 14.51 -2.09 -4.02
C LEU A 274 15.78 -2.44 -4.78
N ARG A 275 15.90 -2.03 -6.04
CA ARG A 275 16.97 -2.47 -6.93
C ARG A 275 17.87 -1.36 -7.44
N THR A 276 17.33 -0.17 -7.68
CA THR A 276 18.13 0.95 -8.19
C THR A 276 18.59 1.91 -7.13
N ASN A 277 17.99 1.84 -5.97
CA ASN A 277 18.28 2.65 -4.79
C ASN A 277 18.82 4.05 -5.13
N GLY A 278 18.09 5.09 -4.87
CA GLY A 278 18.16 6.47 -5.40
C GLY A 278 19.50 7.08 -5.76
N SER A 279 20.51 6.99 -4.97
CA SER A 279 21.84 7.54 -5.24
C SER A 279 22.90 6.47 -5.19
N VAL A 280 22.82 5.51 -6.09
CA VAL A 280 23.74 4.41 -6.00
C VAL A 280 25.14 4.82 -6.42
N THR A 281 25.86 5.27 -5.45
CA THR A 281 27.31 5.38 -5.49
C THR A 281 27.86 4.16 -4.76
N GLN A 282 28.41 3.23 -5.50
CA GLN A 282 29.16 2.12 -4.90
C GLN A 282 30.64 2.48 -4.91
N THR A 283 31.28 2.38 -3.75
CA THR A 283 32.72 2.54 -3.61
C THR A 283 33.36 1.18 -3.60
N GLY A 284 34.35 0.98 -4.45
CA GLY A 284 35.18 -0.22 -4.53
C GLY A 284 36.65 0.16 -4.66
N VAL A 285 37.50 -0.85 -4.81
CA VAL A 285 38.90 -0.64 -5.19
C VAL A 285 39.17 -1.36 -6.51
N ASN A 286 39.96 -0.74 -7.39
CA ASN A 286 40.42 -1.36 -8.62
C ASN A 286 41.54 -2.39 -8.33
N ALA A 287 42.03 -3.05 -9.35
CA ALA A 287 43.13 -4.01 -9.23
C ALA A 287 44.45 -3.40 -8.71
N LEU A 288 44.55 -2.08 -8.71
CA LEU A 288 45.72 -1.32 -8.19
C LEU A 288 45.50 -0.84 -6.74
N GLY A 289 44.33 -1.07 -6.17
CA GLY A 289 43.98 -0.64 -4.81
C GLY A 289 43.41 0.78 -4.73
N ASP A 290 43.18 1.46 -5.87
CA ASP A 290 42.57 2.80 -5.88
C ASP A 290 41.07 2.74 -5.64
N PRO A 291 40.50 3.68 -4.86
CA PRO A 291 39.06 3.73 -4.67
C PRO A 291 38.34 4.02 -5.98
N ILE A 292 37.36 3.19 -6.33
CA ILE A 292 36.48 3.37 -7.48
C ILE A 292 35.08 3.71 -6.97
N THR A 293 34.51 4.76 -7.53
CA THR A 293 33.13 5.15 -7.28
C THR A 293 32.31 4.93 -8.55
N THR A 294 31.32 4.06 -8.49
CA THR A 294 30.38 3.81 -9.60
C THR A 294 28.99 4.29 -9.24
N SER A 295 28.34 5.02 -10.13
CA SER A 295 26.96 5.45 -9.94
C SER A 295 26.07 4.97 -11.10
N ASN A 296 24.84 4.55 -10.77
CA ASN A 296 23.87 4.21 -11.80
C ASN A 296 23.40 5.49 -12.50
N LYS A 297 23.48 5.50 -13.83
CA LYS A 297 23.10 6.66 -14.66
C LYS A 297 21.87 6.38 -15.54
N MET A 298 21.31 5.19 -15.47
CA MET A 298 20.19 4.79 -16.29
C MET A 298 18.98 4.51 -15.39
N PRO A 299 17.97 5.39 -15.41
CA PRO A 299 16.73 5.15 -14.69
C PRO A 299 15.96 3.97 -15.27
N THR A 300 15.01 3.44 -14.51
CA THR A 300 14.07 2.42 -14.97
C THR A 300 12.90 3.12 -15.65
N PHE A 301 12.55 2.63 -16.84
CA PHE A 301 11.31 2.94 -17.51
C PHE A 301 10.29 1.85 -17.16
N SER A 302 9.11 2.27 -16.71
CA SER A 302 7.99 1.40 -16.36
C SER A 302 6.75 1.87 -17.11
N ALA A 303 5.98 0.93 -17.62
CA ALA A 303 4.70 1.21 -18.27
C ALA A 303 3.68 0.14 -17.94
N ARG A 304 2.42 0.55 -17.84
CA ARG A 304 1.26 -0.34 -17.64
C ARG A 304 0.12 0.09 -18.54
N VAL A 305 -0.64 -0.87 -19.02
CA VAL A 305 -1.87 -0.70 -19.78
C VAL A 305 -2.93 -1.58 -19.16
N ASP A 306 -4.11 -1.02 -18.88
CA ASP A 306 -5.26 -1.74 -18.37
C ASP A 306 -6.44 -1.58 -19.34
N TYR A 307 -7.17 -2.67 -19.61
CA TYR A 307 -8.48 -2.67 -20.25
C TYR A 307 -9.56 -2.85 -19.18
N LEU A 308 -10.45 -1.87 -19.10
CA LEU A 308 -11.52 -1.80 -18.12
C LEU A 308 -12.88 -2.05 -18.77
N HIS A 309 -13.64 -3.02 -18.29
CA HIS A 309 -15.02 -3.22 -18.69
C HIS A 309 -15.97 -3.05 -17.49
N GLY A 310 -16.41 -1.80 -17.28
CA GLY A 310 -17.17 -1.40 -16.10
C GLY A 310 -16.39 -1.67 -14.81
N SER A 311 -17.08 -2.13 -13.77
CA SER A 311 -16.48 -2.60 -12.53
C SER A 311 -16.27 -4.11 -12.48
N GLN A 312 -16.54 -4.82 -13.59
CA GLN A 312 -16.56 -6.28 -13.62
C GLN A 312 -15.24 -6.89 -14.07
N LEU A 313 -14.54 -6.24 -14.99
CA LEU A 313 -13.34 -6.81 -15.59
C LEU A 313 -12.26 -5.74 -15.70
N ASP A 314 -11.10 -6.05 -15.17
CA ASP A 314 -9.84 -5.37 -15.39
C ASP A 314 -8.82 -6.38 -15.89
N ILE A 315 -8.21 -6.11 -17.04
CA ILE A 315 -7.11 -6.90 -17.59
C ILE A 315 -5.96 -5.95 -17.81
N GLY A 316 -4.89 -6.15 -17.08
CA GLY A 316 -3.72 -5.31 -17.09
C GLY A 316 -2.48 -6.03 -17.60
N GLY A 317 -1.48 -5.24 -17.87
CA GLY A 317 -0.14 -5.73 -18.11
C GLY A 317 0.88 -4.62 -17.99
N SER A 318 2.01 -4.93 -17.40
CA SER A 318 3.08 -3.99 -17.17
C SER A 318 4.41 -4.51 -17.66
N PHE A 319 5.36 -3.61 -17.88
CA PHE A 319 6.75 -3.96 -18.04
C PHE A 319 7.66 -2.89 -17.45
N ASN A 320 8.85 -3.35 -17.06
CA ASN A 320 9.89 -2.51 -16.49
C ASN A 320 11.21 -2.84 -17.18
N ILE A 321 11.96 -1.84 -17.57
CA ILE A 321 13.30 -1.99 -18.11
C ILE A 321 14.21 -0.91 -17.54
N GLY A 322 15.38 -1.33 -17.06
CA GLY A 322 16.33 -0.42 -16.48
C GLY A 322 17.67 -1.06 -16.20
N ARG A 323 18.55 -0.29 -15.64
CA ARG A 323 19.83 -0.76 -15.14
C ARG A 323 19.82 -0.63 -13.61
N GLN A 324 19.93 -1.77 -12.94
CA GLN A 324 19.76 -1.83 -11.50
C GLN A 324 21.03 -2.28 -10.82
N THR A 325 21.19 -1.88 -9.54
CA THR A 325 22.31 -2.29 -8.71
C THR A 325 22.21 -3.73 -8.28
N LEU A 326 23.38 -4.31 -8.01
CA LEU A 326 23.51 -5.63 -7.45
C LEU A 326 23.98 -5.52 -6.00
N PRO A 327 23.65 -6.50 -5.15
CA PRO A 327 24.22 -6.58 -3.82
C PRO A 327 25.75 -6.49 -3.88
N SER A 328 26.35 -5.84 -2.91
CA SER A 328 27.80 -5.73 -2.79
C SER A 328 28.27 -6.25 -1.45
N GLY A 329 29.48 -6.81 -1.44
CA GLY A 329 30.15 -7.29 -0.25
C GLY A 329 31.66 -7.08 -0.36
N VAL A 330 32.40 -7.44 0.68
CA VAL A 330 33.86 -7.43 0.68
C VAL A 330 34.35 -8.86 0.73
N ASN A 331 35.24 -9.22 -0.20
CA ASN A 331 35.93 -10.49 -0.15
C ASN A 331 36.88 -10.49 1.06
N PRO A 332 36.68 -11.36 2.07
CA PRO A 332 37.47 -11.32 3.31
C PRO A 332 38.95 -11.70 3.11
N ALA A 333 39.25 -12.42 2.02
CA ALA A 333 40.62 -12.82 1.73
C ALA A 333 41.45 -11.76 1.04
N THR A 334 40.80 -10.87 0.24
CA THR A 334 41.51 -9.90 -0.60
C THR A 334 41.19 -8.44 -0.21
N GLY A 335 40.15 -8.22 0.61
CA GLY A 335 39.64 -6.88 0.93
C GLY A 335 38.98 -6.14 -0.24
N THR A 336 38.80 -6.81 -1.39
CA THR A 336 38.21 -6.17 -2.59
C THR A 336 36.69 -6.21 -2.53
N VAL A 337 36.03 -5.19 -3.08
CA VAL A 337 34.58 -5.18 -3.24
C VAL A 337 34.20 -6.18 -4.34
N VAL A 338 33.20 -7.00 -4.05
CA VAL A 338 32.60 -7.99 -4.96
C VAL A 338 31.12 -7.69 -5.11
N TYR A 339 30.55 -8.03 -6.24
CA TYR A 339 29.17 -7.75 -6.57
C TYR A 339 28.37 -9.03 -6.85
N GLY A 340 27.04 -8.94 -6.71
CA GLY A 340 26.11 -10.07 -6.85
C GLY A 340 26.05 -10.94 -5.61
N SER A 341 25.00 -11.74 -5.49
CA SER A 341 24.72 -12.59 -4.32
C SER A 341 25.85 -13.59 -4.01
N GLY A 342 26.52 -14.10 -5.04
CA GLY A 342 27.71 -14.99 -4.88
C GLY A 342 29.05 -14.26 -4.93
N GLY A 343 29.07 -12.94 -5.03
CA GLY A 343 30.31 -12.17 -5.14
C GLY A 343 31.05 -12.33 -6.47
N GLN A 344 30.36 -12.80 -7.53
CA GLN A 344 30.95 -13.17 -8.81
C GLN A 344 30.52 -12.29 -9.99
N ALA A 345 29.68 -11.29 -9.73
CA ALA A 345 29.23 -10.39 -10.78
C ALA A 345 30.37 -9.53 -11.31
N PRO A 346 30.51 -9.38 -12.64
CA PRO A 346 31.59 -8.61 -13.25
C PRO A 346 31.42 -7.09 -13.13
N SER A 347 30.25 -6.65 -12.65
CA SER A 347 29.93 -5.24 -12.50
C SER A 347 28.97 -5.02 -11.33
N ALA A 348 28.94 -3.78 -10.82
CA ALA A 348 28.01 -3.35 -9.79
C ALA A 348 26.55 -3.26 -10.25
N TYR A 349 26.28 -3.44 -11.55
CA TYR A 349 24.98 -3.22 -12.19
C TYR A 349 24.62 -4.36 -13.13
N GLY A 350 23.32 -4.64 -13.24
CA GLY A 350 22.76 -5.51 -14.25
C GLY A 350 21.57 -4.86 -14.96
N THR A 351 21.40 -5.11 -16.24
CA THR A 351 20.17 -4.75 -16.95
C THR A 351 19.05 -5.62 -16.42
N PHE A 352 17.98 -4.98 -16.02
CA PHE A 352 16.78 -5.59 -15.50
C PHE A 352 15.67 -5.47 -16.54
N PHE A 353 14.93 -6.53 -16.71
CA PHE A 353 13.68 -6.58 -17.45
C PHE A 353 12.66 -7.37 -16.65
N PHE A 354 11.47 -6.82 -16.51
CA PHE A 354 10.32 -7.46 -15.89
C PHE A 354 9.08 -7.21 -16.74
N SER A 355 8.21 -8.19 -16.84
CA SER A 355 6.89 -8.06 -17.46
C SER A 355 5.88 -8.89 -16.69
N GLU A 356 4.69 -8.37 -16.60
CA GLU A 356 3.59 -8.96 -15.85
C GLU A 356 2.30 -8.81 -16.66
N MET A 357 1.38 -9.74 -16.48
CA MET A 357 0.00 -9.66 -16.94
C MET A 357 -0.92 -10.09 -15.81
N ASP A 358 -1.94 -9.29 -15.52
CA ASP A 358 -2.94 -9.60 -14.50
C ASP A 358 -4.36 -9.45 -15.02
N ALA A 359 -5.29 -10.07 -14.29
CA ALA A 359 -6.71 -9.92 -14.52
C ALA A 359 -7.48 -10.00 -13.20
N THR A 360 -8.45 -9.11 -13.06
CA THR A 360 -9.47 -9.13 -12.00
C THR A 360 -10.84 -9.24 -12.64
N TYR A 361 -11.58 -10.28 -12.29
CA TYR A 361 -12.97 -10.45 -12.70
C TYR A 361 -13.89 -10.53 -11.49
N GLN A 362 -14.83 -9.58 -11.39
CA GLN A 362 -15.78 -9.48 -10.29
C GLN A 362 -17.21 -9.67 -10.80
N LEU A 363 -17.91 -10.63 -10.22
CA LEU A 363 -19.32 -10.92 -10.53
C LEU A 363 -20.12 -11.03 -9.22
N ALA A 364 -20.94 -10.01 -8.93
CA ALA A 364 -21.73 -9.93 -7.70
C ALA A 364 -20.89 -10.25 -6.44
N ASP A 365 -21.05 -11.42 -5.86
CA ASP A 365 -20.39 -11.83 -4.61
C ASP A 365 -19.08 -12.61 -4.84
N VAL A 366 -18.66 -12.79 -6.08
CA VAL A 366 -17.47 -13.58 -6.44
C VAL A 366 -16.44 -12.70 -7.12
N GLN A 367 -15.17 -12.87 -6.75
CA GLN A 367 -14.03 -12.23 -7.41
C GLN A 367 -12.97 -13.29 -7.74
N TYR A 368 -12.44 -13.20 -8.95
CA TYR A 368 -11.30 -13.98 -9.41
C TYR A 368 -10.17 -13.04 -9.80
N ASN A 369 -8.97 -13.40 -9.38
CA ASN A 369 -7.75 -12.71 -9.77
C ASN A 369 -6.76 -13.72 -10.35
N ALA A 370 -5.98 -13.29 -11.31
CA ALA A 370 -4.86 -14.07 -11.84
C ALA A 370 -3.73 -13.13 -12.23
N GLU A 371 -2.49 -13.63 -12.12
CA GLU A 371 -1.29 -12.87 -12.43
C GLU A 371 -0.22 -13.82 -12.99
N LEU A 372 0.55 -13.33 -13.95
CA LEU A 372 1.65 -14.03 -14.60
C LEU A 372 2.85 -13.10 -14.68
N ASP A 373 3.98 -13.52 -14.12
CA ASP A 373 5.22 -12.76 -14.11
C ASP A 373 6.31 -13.42 -14.91
N TYR A 374 7.14 -12.58 -15.47
CA TYR A 374 8.44 -12.96 -16.02
C TYR A 374 9.47 -11.86 -15.71
N GLY A 375 10.58 -12.25 -15.12
CA GLY A 375 11.68 -11.34 -14.82
C GLY A 375 13.04 -11.93 -15.19
N GLN A 376 13.97 -11.03 -15.49
CA GLN A 376 15.38 -11.36 -15.66
C GLN A 376 16.27 -10.18 -15.28
N GLN A 377 17.45 -10.50 -14.74
CA GLN A 377 18.45 -9.50 -14.39
C GLN A 377 19.86 -10.01 -14.71
N GLN A 378 20.60 -9.23 -15.51
CA GLN A 378 21.99 -9.55 -15.81
C GLN A 378 22.85 -9.43 -14.56
N HIS A 379 23.78 -10.36 -14.42
CA HIS A 379 24.75 -10.42 -13.33
C HIS A 379 24.16 -10.62 -11.92
N ALA A 380 22.85 -10.77 -11.77
CA ALA A 380 22.19 -10.94 -10.49
C ALA A 380 22.22 -12.39 -9.97
N ALA A 381 22.50 -13.34 -10.81
CA ALA A 381 22.61 -14.75 -10.42
C ALA A 381 23.77 -14.99 -9.46
N PHE A 382 23.70 -16.09 -8.69
CA PHE A 382 24.72 -16.46 -7.72
C PHE A 382 26.11 -16.63 -8.35
N ASN A 383 26.18 -17.15 -9.57
CA ASN A 383 27.42 -17.29 -10.35
C ASN A 383 27.84 -16.03 -11.13
N GLY A 384 27.20 -14.88 -10.89
CA GLY A 384 27.46 -13.62 -11.63
C GLY A 384 26.88 -13.57 -13.04
N GLY A 385 26.12 -14.59 -13.46
CA GLY A 385 25.44 -14.66 -14.73
C GLY A 385 24.02 -14.07 -14.73
N LEU A 386 23.21 -14.47 -15.71
CA LEU A 386 21.82 -14.08 -15.81
C LEU A 386 20.97 -14.78 -14.75
N ALA A 387 20.25 -14.01 -13.94
CA ALA A 387 19.13 -14.50 -13.16
C ALA A 387 17.84 -14.41 -13.99
N GLN A 388 16.96 -15.40 -13.82
CA GLN A 388 15.71 -15.48 -14.55
C GLN A 388 14.67 -16.20 -13.70
N TRP A 389 13.47 -15.60 -13.61
CA TRP A 389 12.35 -16.17 -12.87
C TRP A 389 11.05 -15.97 -13.59
N TYR A 390 10.07 -16.75 -13.24
CA TYR A 390 8.69 -16.57 -13.68
C TYR A 390 7.74 -17.13 -12.64
N GLY A 391 6.54 -16.58 -12.61
CA GLY A 391 5.56 -16.94 -11.61
C GLY A 391 4.13 -16.88 -12.11
N PHE A 392 3.25 -17.45 -11.28
CA PHE A 392 1.82 -17.46 -11.51
C PHE A 392 1.11 -17.39 -10.16
N SER A 393 0.10 -16.53 -10.07
CA SER A 393 -0.82 -16.46 -8.94
C SER A 393 -2.26 -16.52 -9.42
N MET A 394 -3.12 -17.21 -8.69
CA MET A 394 -4.56 -17.19 -8.89
C MET A 394 -5.30 -17.16 -7.57
N LEU A 395 -6.36 -16.36 -7.50
CA LEU A 395 -7.18 -16.17 -6.33
C LEU A 395 -8.66 -16.27 -6.69
N ALA A 396 -9.44 -16.95 -5.84
CA ALA A 396 -10.89 -16.96 -5.90
C ALA A 396 -11.45 -16.55 -4.54
N HIS A 397 -12.32 -15.56 -4.54
CA HIS A 397 -12.98 -15.04 -3.35
C HIS A 397 -14.48 -15.06 -3.52
N ARG A 398 -15.22 -15.40 -2.45
CA ARG A 398 -16.68 -15.34 -2.43
C ARG A 398 -17.18 -14.71 -1.14
N LYS A 399 -18.04 -13.69 -1.27
CA LYS A 399 -18.79 -13.07 -0.15
C LYS A 399 -20.12 -13.77 0.04
N PHE A 400 -20.57 -13.86 1.28
CA PHE A 400 -21.89 -14.41 1.65
C PHE A 400 -22.33 -13.88 3.01
N THR A 401 -23.60 -14.06 3.35
CA THR A 401 -24.15 -13.65 4.64
C THR A 401 -24.66 -14.87 5.40
N MET A 402 -24.24 -15.02 6.65
CA MET A 402 -24.73 -16.07 7.55
C MET A 402 -25.66 -15.47 8.62
N PRO A 403 -26.76 -16.16 8.98
CA PRO A 403 -27.78 -15.60 9.88
C PRO A 403 -27.28 -15.16 11.27
N VAL A 404 -26.23 -15.81 11.79
CA VAL A 404 -25.70 -15.52 13.16
C VAL A 404 -24.43 -14.69 13.13
N VAL A 405 -23.59 -14.89 12.12
CA VAL A 405 -22.23 -14.30 12.05
C VAL A 405 -22.21 -13.00 11.24
N GLY A 406 -23.22 -12.80 10.35
CA GLY A 406 -23.28 -11.64 9.48
C GLY A 406 -22.54 -11.83 8.17
N HIS A 407 -21.92 -10.76 7.65
CA HIS A 407 -21.19 -10.78 6.38
C HIS A 407 -19.84 -11.47 6.53
N MET A 408 -19.57 -12.40 5.63
CA MET A 408 -18.35 -13.19 5.59
C MET A 408 -17.80 -13.29 4.17
N GLY A 409 -16.53 -13.67 4.07
CA GLY A 409 -15.87 -14.06 2.83
C GLY A 409 -15.02 -15.30 3.03
N VAL A 410 -14.87 -16.07 1.95
CA VAL A 410 -13.86 -17.13 1.87
C VAL A 410 -12.96 -16.85 0.68
N THR A 411 -11.66 -17.03 0.86
CA THR A 411 -10.66 -16.90 -0.20
C THR A 411 -9.84 -18.16 -0.30
N ALA A 412 -9.53 -18.56 -1.51
CA ALA A 412 -8.50 -19.55 -1.81
C ALA A 412 -7.52 -18.95 -2.82
N ARG A 413 -6.22 -19.07 -2.55
CA ARG A 413 -5.15 -18.61 -3.44
C ARG A 413 -4.16 -19.73 -3.67
N TYR A 414 -3.62 -19.80 -4.87
CA TYR A 414 -2.50 -20.67 -5.23
C TYR A 414 -1.44 -19.85 -5.95
N ASP A 415 -0.19 -19.98 -5.51
CA ASP A 415 0.95 -19.31 -6.08
C ASP A 415 2.03 -20.30 -6.50
N LEU A 416 2.74 -19.95 -7.56
CA LEU A 416 3.93 -20.64 -8.05
C LEU A 416 4.99 -19.61 -8.42
N LEU A 417 6.20 -19.75 -7.90
CA LEU A 417 7.37 -18.97 -8.34
C LEU A 417 8.55 -19.90 -8.63
N VAL A 418 9.12 -19.75 -9.80
CA VAL A 418 10.24 -20.55 -10.30
C VAL A 418 11.45 -19.65 -10.50
N ASP A 419 12.46 -19.82 -9.67
CA ASP A 419 13.78 -19.23 -9.90
C ASP A 419 14.54 -20.15 -10.87
N SER A 420 14.37 -19.86 -12.16
CA SER A 420 14.67 -20.84 -13.22
C SER A 420 16.13 -20.93 -13.59
N LYS A 421 16.93 -19.89 -13.30
CA LYS A 421 18.30 -19.80 -13.79
C LYS A 421 19.25 -19.22 -12.75
N ASN A 422 20.26 -20.00 -12.41
CA ASN A 422 21.41 -19.63 -11.58
C ASN A 422 21.09 -19.19 -10.13
N GLY A 423 19.84 -19.27 -9.69
CA GLY A 423 19.40 -18.73 -8.41
C GLY A 423 19.62 -17.23 -8.30
N GLY A 424 18.87 -16.59 -7.44
CA GLY A 424 18.85 -15.13 -7.30
C GLY A 424 18.05 -14.48 -8.42
N GLY A 425 17.46 -13.37 -8.14
CA GLY A 425 16.48 -12.67 -8.99
C GLY A 425 15.16 -12.53 -8.25
N GLY A 426 14.25 -11.72 -8.79
CA GLY A 426 13.11 -11.25 -8.00
C GLY A 426 13.51 -10.16 -7.01
N GLY A 427 12.55 -9.33 -6.59
CA GLY A 427 12.82 -8.18 -5.71
C GLY A 427 13.25 -8.58 -4.31
N GLY A 428 12.65 -9.65 -3.79
CA GLY A 428 12.80 -10.08 -2.41
C GLY A 428 13.71 -11.29 -2.18
N ILE A 429 14.34 -11.88 -3.22
CA ILE A 429 15.18 -13.07 -3.08
C ILE A 429 16.64 -12.65 -2.90
N GLY A 430 17.18 -12.85 -1.71
CA GLY A 430 18.57 -12.53 -1.35
C GLY A 430 19.37 -13.75 -0.92
N LEU A 431 20.08 -14.41 -1.86
CA LEU A 431 20.88 -15.58 -1.54
C LEU A 431 22.11 -15.22 -0.71
N ASN A 432 22.32 -15.94 0.39
CA ASN A 432 23.55 -15.85 1.19
C ASN A 432 24.72 -16.57 0.52
N GLY A 433 25.91 -16.54 1.13
CA GLY A 433 27.13 -17.19 0.61
C GLY A 433 27.03 -18.71 0.44
N ASN A 434 25.99 -19.36 0.98
CA ASN A 434 25.70 -20.77 0.79
C ASN A 434 24.67 -21.02 -0.32
N GLY A 435 24.27 -19.98 -1.08
CA GLY A 435 23.29 -20.10 -2.13
C GLY A 435 21.86 -20.30 -1.63
N MET A 436 21.57 -19.88 -0.39
CA MET A 436 20.29 -20.04 0.27
C MET A 436 19.73 -18.67 0.66
N ASP A 437 18.43 -18.55 0.57
CA ASP A 437 17.64 -17.50 1.23
C ASP A 437 16.70 -18.16 2.24
N PRO A 438 17.20 -18.47 3.45
CA PRO A 438 16.47 -19.26 4.42
C PRO A 438 15.25 -18.56 5.01
N TYR A 439 15.24 -17.24 4.97
CA TYR A 439 14.15 -16.44 5.50
C TYR A 439 12.96 -16.43 4.56
N ASN A 440 13.22 -16.40 3.26
CA ASN A 440 12.18 -16.34 2.24
C ASN A 440 11.85 -17.71 1.61
N GLY A 441 12.57 -18.77 1.98
CA GLY A 441 12.32 -20.12 1.50
C GLY A 441 12.74 -20.31 0.02
N PHE A 442 13.85 -19.71 -0.38
CA PHE A 442 14.49 -19.90 -1.69
C PHE A 442 15.92 -20.43 -1.53
N GLY A 443 16.48 -20.95 -2.60
CA GLY A 443 17.85 -21.43 -2.61
C GLY A 443 18.16 -22.26 -3.85
N ILE A 444 19.45 -22.38 -4.12
CA ILE A 444 20.00 -23.16 -5.24
C ILE A 444 20.01 -24.64 -4.87
N ASP A 445 19.88 -25.53 -5.86
CA ASP A 445 20.12 -26.95 -5.67
C ASP A 445 21.55 -27.20 -5.16
N SER A 446 21.67 -27.86 -4.01
CA SER A 446 22.95 -28.05 -3.31
C SER A 446 23.96 -28.83 -4.15
N ASN A 447 23.53 -29.86 -4.89
CA ASN A 447 24.44 -30.66 -5.72
C ASN A 447 24.98 -29.82 -6.89
N CYS A 448 24.13 -28.99 -7.50
CA CYS A 448 24.56 -28.07 -8.55
C CYS A 448 25.53 -27.02 -8.01
N LEU A 449 25.26 -26.49 -6.83
CA LEU A 449 26.12 -25.49 -6.18
C LEU A 449 27.52 -26.06 -5.84
N GLU A 450 27.60 -27.26 -5.29
CA GLU A 450 28.89 -27.92 -4.99
C GLU A 450 29.68 -28.18 -6.25
N ASN A 451 29.04 -28.69 -7.31
CA ASN A 451 29.69 -28.87 -8.61
C ASN A 451 30.16 -27.53 -9.21
N SER A 452 29.41 -26.48 -9.06
CA SER A 452 29.81 -25.14 -9.47
C SER A 452 31.03 -24.65 -8.70
N LYS A 453 31.04 -24.81 -7.39
CA LYS A 453 32.21 -24.46 -6.53
C LYS A 453 33.46 -25.24 -6.90
N ALA A 454 33.33 -26.57 -7.12
CA ALA A 454 34.43 -27.43 -7.49
C ALA A 454 35.07 -27.07 -8.84
N ASN A 455 34.32 -26.45 -9.73
CA ASN A 455 34.76 -26.00 -11.07
C ASN A 455 35.04 -24.48 -11.13
N GLY A 456 35.31 -23.86 -10.00
CA GLY A 456 35.66 -22.44 -9.94
C GLY A 456 34.50 -21.45 -10.04
N GLY A 457 33.26 -21.94 -9.91
CA GLY A 457 32.08 -21.11 -9.84
C GLY A 457 31.59 -20.48 -11.16
N ALA A 458 32.44 -20.45 -12.18
CA ALA A 458 32.12 -19.83 -13.45
C ALA A 458 31.48 -20.82 -14.44
N GLY A 459 30.43 -20.41 -15.12
CA GLY A 459 29.86 -21.14 -16.26
C GLY A 459 28.84 -22.24 -15.93
N PHE A 460 28.55 -22.51 -14.66
CA PHE A 460 27.50 -23.47 -14.27
C PHE A 460 26.15 -22.77 -14.13
N GLU A 461 25.13 -23.30 -14.80
CA GLU A 461 23.75 -22.88 -14.64
C GLU A 461 23.05 -23.78 -13.60
N CYS A 462 22.81 -23.22 -12.41
CA CYS A 462 22.09 -23.90 -11.35
C CYS A 462 20.69 -23.33 -11.22
N LYS A 463 19.67 -24.17 -11.22
CA LYS A 463 18.30 -23.73 -10.95
C LYS A 463 18.16 -23.36 -9.47
N GLY A 464 17.44 -22.30 -9.21
CA GLY A 464 16.93 -21.98 -7.89
C GLY A 464 15.73 -22.83 -7.49
N ALA A 465 15.08 -22.49 -6.40
CA ALA A 465 13.90 -23.20 -5.94
C ALA A 465 12.68 -22.94 -6.87
N THR A 466 11.91 -23.99 -7.08
CA THR A 466 10.51 -23.88 -7.47
C THR A 466 9.69 -23.92 -6.19
N ARG A 467 9.07 -22.80 -5.83
CA ARG A 467 8.26 -22.66 -4.63
C ARG A 467 6.80 -22.49 -4.99
N GLN A 468 5.93 -23.06 -4.18
CA GLN A 468 4.48 -22.99 -4.35
C GLN A 468 3.84 -22.78 -2.99
N ASP A 469 2.63 -22.19 -2.98
CA ASP A 469 1.78 -22.17 -1.80
C ASP A 469 0.30 -22.28 -2.13
N ILE A 470 -0.47 -22.65 -1.11
CA ILE A 470 -1.91 -22.52 -1.04
C ILE A 470 -2.23 -21.72 0.22
N ALA A 471 -2.98 -20.64 0.08
CA ALA A 471 -3.56 -19.89 1.18
C ALA A 471 -5.09 -20.05 1.18
N LEU A 472 -5.66 -20.27 2.36
CA LEU A 472 -7.09 -20.37 2.60
C LEU A 472 -7.49 -19.39 3.70
N ASP A 473 -8.40 -18.48 3.39
CA ASP A 473 -8.83 -17.43 4.30
C ASP A 473 -10.32 -17.46 4.60
N LEU A 474 -10.63 -17.10 5.84
CA LEU A 474 -11.96 -16.73 6.30
C LEU A 474 -11.94 -15.25 6.70
N LEU A 475 -12.82 -14.47 6.07
CA LEU A 475 -12.96 -13.04 6.35
C LEU A 475 -14.31 -12.80 7.01
N PHE A 476 -14.31 -11.97 8.07
CA PHE A 476 -15.51 -11.55 8.77
C PHE A 476 -15.60 -10.03 8.71
N TYR A 477 -16.79 -9.52 8.41
CA TYR A 477 -17.07 -8.08 8.27
C TYR A 477 -18.15 -7.65 9.28
N PRO A 478 -17.82 -7.56 10.60
CA PRO A 478 -18.78 -7.19 11.64
C PRO A 478 -19.39 -5.81 11.44
N THR A 479 -18.57 -4.86 10.95
CA THR A 479 -18.98 -3.50 10.58
C THR A 479 -18.21 -3.07 9.33
N GLN A 480 -18.53 -1.89 8.79
CA GLN A 480 -17.79 -1.31 7.65
C GLN A 480 -16.32 -0.98 7.99
N GLN A 481 -16.03 -0.75 9.27
CA GLN A 481 -14.69 -0.37 9.75
C GLN A 481 -13.87 -1.57 10.20
N ILE A 482 -14.48 -2.74 10.42
CA ILE A 482 -13.80 -3.88 11.02
C ILE A 482 -13.76 -5.05 10.04
N ILE A 483 -12.55 -5.57 9.83
CA ILE A 483 -12.32 -6.84 9.12
C ILE A 483 -11.51 -7.74 10.05
N VAL A 484 -11.95 -9.00 10.20
CA VAL A 484 -11.16 -10.04 10.86
C VAL A 484 -10.83 -11.09 9.82
N LYS A 485 -9.55 -11.45 9.70
CA LYS A 485 -9.06 -12.48 8.79
C LYS A 485 -8.44 -13.62 9.56
N LEU A 486 -8.72 -14.84 9.14
CA LEU A 486 -8.05 -16.05 9.59
C LEU A 486 -7.48 -16.75 8.37
N GLU A 487 -6.18 -17.03 8.36
CA GLU A 487 -5.49 -17.66 7.24
C GLU A 487 -4.79 -18.95 7.68
N TYR A 488 -4.90 -19.97 6.85
CA TYR A 488 -3.98 -21.11 6.81
C TYR A 488 -3.23 -21.09 5.48
N ARG A 489 -1.90 -21.10 5.54
CA ARG A 489 -1.03 -21.16 4.36
C ARG A 489 -0.09 -22.35 4.46
N HIS A 490 0.00 -23.12 3.37
CA HIS A 490 0.95 -24.21 3.20
C HIS A 490 1.89 -23.88 2.05
N ASP A 491 3.17 -23.73 2.37
CA ASP A 491 4.24 -23.49 1.41
C ASP A 491 5.03 -24.78 1.18
N TRP A 492 5.44 -25.04 -0.07
CA TRP A 492 6.37 -26.14 -0.38
C TRP A 492 7.28 -25.80 -1.55
N ALA A 493 8.45 -26.45 -1.58
CA ALA A 493 9.45 -26.27 -2.63
C ALA A 493 10.06 -27.61 -3.07
N ASN A 494 10.62 -27.63 -4.28
CA ASN A 494 11.39 -28.78 -4.77
C ASN A 494 12.68 -29.00 -3.98
N ASN A 495 13.30 -27.93 -3.46
CA ASN A 495 14.51 -27.93 -2.66
C ASN A 495 14.19 -27.84 -1.16
N ARG A 496 15.13 -28.18 -0.29
CA ARG A 496 15.05 -27.95 1.15
C ARG A 496 15.50 -26.52 1.43
N VAL A 497 14.57 -25.59 1.52
CA VAL A 497 14.83 -24.14 1.59
C VAL A 497 14.22 -23.47 2.82
N PHE A 498 13.27 -24.09 3.49
CA PHE A 498 12.64 -23.54 4.70
C PHE A 498 13.48 -23.88 5.93
N LEU A 499 14.05 -22.89 6.56
CA LEU A 499 14.84 -23.04 7.78
C LEU A 499 13.92 -23.44 8.95
N ARG A 500 14.35 -24.45 9.72
CA ARG A 500 13.72 -24.90 10.96
C ARG A 500 14.42 -24.32 12.18
N ASP A 501 13.74 -24.39 13.30
CA ASP A 501 14.25 -23.99 14.62
C ASP A 501 15.51 -24.78 15.06
N ASP A 502 15.65 -26.03 14.61
CA ASP A 502 16.82 -26.90 14.87
C ASP A 502 18.00 -26.60 13.93
N GLY A 503 17.90 -25.62 13.05
CA GLY A 503 18.90 -25.27 12.04
C GLY A 503 18.88 -26.14 10.79
N SER A 504 18.03 -27.17 10.72
CA SER A 504 17.85 -27.99 9.51
C SER A 504 16.96 -27.30 8.48
N TYR A 505 16.93 -27.85 7.26
CA TYR A 505 16.07 -27.32 6.20
C TYR A 505 14.96 -28.29 5.81
N SER A 506 13.76 -27.77 5.63
CA SER A 506 12.55 -28.47 5.20
C SER A 506 12.21 -28.15 3.74
N LYS A 507 11.39 -29.00 3.12
CA LYS A 507 10.75 -28.71 1.83
C LYS A 507 9.40 -28.00 1.95
N SER A 508 8.87 -27.89 3.15
CA SER A 508 7.56 -27.26 3.38
C SER A 508 7.55 -26.47 4.68
N ASN A 509 6.64 -25.51 4.72
CA ASN A 509 6.29 -24.72 5.89
C ASN A 509 4.77 -24.58 5.99
N ASP A 510 4.26 -24.42 7.20
CA ASP A 510 2.84 -24.11 7.46
C ASP A 510 2.75 -22.85 8.30
N LEU A 511 1.83 -21.97 7.92
CA LEU A 511 1.48 -20.75 8.65
C LEU A 511 0.02 -20.80 9.09
N LEU A 512 -0.22 -20.35 10.31
CA LEU A 512 -1.55 -20.03 10.80
C LEU A 512 -1.53 -18.58 11.27
N ALA A 513 -2.46 -17.78 10.77
CA ALA A 513 -2.50 -16.36 11.08
C ALA A 513 -3.90 -15.88 11.39
N ALA A 514 -3.98 -14.86 12.26
CA ALA A 514 -5.22 -14.15 12.58
C ALA A 514 -4.93 -12.65 12.61
N GLN A 515 -5.72 -11.86 11.91
CA GLN A 515 -5.56 -10.43 11.78
C GLN A 515 -6.87 -9.72 12.14
N PHE A 516 -6.76 -8.62 12.86
CA PHE A 516 -7.86 -7.71 13.17
C PHE A 516 -7.55 -6.36 12.55
N ILE A 517 -8.37 -5.91 11.63
CA ILE A 517 -8.23 -4.62 10.95
C ILE A 517 -9.33 -3.69 11.45
N TYR A 518 -8.93 -2.49 11.91
CA TYR A 518 -9.85 -1.39 12.21
C TYR A 518 -9.48 -0.19 11.34
N SER A 519 -10.40 0.20 10.45
CA SER A 519 -10.24 1.34 9.52
C SER A 519 -11.03 2.57 10.00
N PHE A 520 -10.52 3.76 9.75
CA PHE A 520 -11.12 5.05 10.12
C PHE A 520 -10.99 6.11 9.03
#